data_a597c8baf3133ba87726c379596b6f5a
#
_entry.id   a597c8baf3133ba87726c379596b6f5a
#
_cell.length_a   1.000
_cell.length_b   1.000
_cell.length_c   1.000
_cell.angle_alpha   90.00
_cell.angle_beta   90.00
_cell.angle_gamma   90.00
#
_symmetry.space_group_name_H-M   'P 1'
#
loop_
_entity.id
_entity.type
_entity.pdbx_description
1 polymer ?
#
loop_
_entity_poly.entity_id
_entity_poly.type
_entity_poly.pdbx_seq_one_letter_code
_entity_poly.pdbx_strand_id
1 'polypeptide(L)'
;MILRYALLADHANATQDGKLNVMGIFDRLFATSFPAVHRELYLVTCLETEAADEGETHEVHVQLINSDGQALTDLRGQLSLGQGKQIINQLHVFQDLRFENAGGYQFNIFLDGQLAKSVELELQFLPQQG
;
A
#
# COMPACT_ATOMS: atom_id res chain seq x y z
N MET A 1 14.46 -11.00 2.64
CA MET A 1 13.71 -9.78 3.05
C MET A 1 12.31 -10.18 3.44
N ILE A 2 11.85 -9.68 4.56
CA ILE A 2 10.56 -10.06 5.14
C ILE A 2 9.68 -8.82 5.23
N LEU A 3 8.45 -8.93 4.78
CA LEU A 3 7.44 -7.89 4.96
C LEU A 3 6.77 -8.12 6.33
N ARG A 4 7.04 -7.21 7.28
CA ARG A 4 6.53 -7.35 8.64
C ARG A 4 5.07 -6.96 8.75
N TYR A 5 4.69 -5.89 8.09
CA TYR A 5 3.28 -5.46 8.01
C TYR A 5 3.07 -4.56 6.81
N ALA A 6 1.82 -4.47 6.40
CA ALA A 6 1.33 -3.54 5.39
C ALA A 6 -0.08 -3.12 5.79
N LEU A 7 -0.36 -1.83 5.70
CA LEU A 7 -1.68 -1.30 6.06
C LEU A 7 -2.01 -0.05 5.26
N LEU A 8 -3.31 0.25 5.18
CA LEU A 8 -3.82 1.44 4.51
C LEU A 8 -4.20 2.48 5.57
N ALA A 9 -3.91 3.73 5.28
CA ALA A 9 -4.19 4.84 6.19
C ALA A 9 -4.56 6.10 5.42
N ASP A 10 -5.28 7.00 6.09
CA ASP A 10 -5.60 8.31 5.53
C ASP A 10 -4.34 9.15 5.34
N HIS A 11 -3.42 9.07 6.28
CA HIS A 11 -2.18 9.81 6.24
C HIS A 11 -1.10 9.11 7.05
N ALA A 12 0.14 9.27 6.62
CA ALA A 12 1.30 8.80 7.38
C ALA A 12 2.49 9.70 7.11
N ASN A 13 3.36 9.84 8.11
CA ASN A 13 4.61 10.56 7.96
C ASN A 13 5.69 9.94 8.85
N ALA A 14 6.93 10.30 8.59
CA ALA A 14 8.06 9.88 9.39
C ALA A 14 8.66 11.08 10.11
N THR A 15 9.02 10.88 11.39
CA THR A 15 9.73 11.90 12.17
C THR A 15 11.21 11.92 11.80
N GLN A 16 11.93 12.95 12.24
CA GLN A 16 13.36 13.05 11.98
C GLN A 16 14.16 11.90 12.62
N ASP A 17 13.68 11.36 13.71
CA ASP A 17 14.32 10.24 14.41
C ASP A 17 13.81 8.85 13.93
N GLY A 18 13.10 8.81 12.79
CA GLY A 18 12.73 7.57 12.14
C GLY A 18 11.47 6.88 12.65
N LYS A 19 10.69 7.56 13.50
CA LYS A 19 9.42 7.01 13.95
C LYS A 19 8.32 7.29 12.94
N LEU A 20 7.35 6.39 12.85
CA LEU A 20 6.19 6.59 12.00
C LEU A 20 5.00 7.12 12.79
N ASN A 21 4.31 8.07 12.18
CA ASN A 21 2.98 8.47 12.58
C ASN A 21 2.01 8.00 11.51
N VAL A 22 1.04 7.20 11.91
CA VAL A 22 0.03 6.65 10.99
C VAL A 22 -1.35 7.03 11.53
N MET A 23 -2.14 7.71 10.71
CA MET A 23 -3.44 8.25 11.11
C MET A 23 -4.53 7.70 10.22
N GLY A 24 -5.61 7.21 10.84
CA GLY A 24 -6.78 6.74 10.14
C GLY A 24 -6.54 5.44 9.37
N ILE A 25 -6.13 4.38 10.08
CA ILE A 25 -5.98 3.05 9.48
C ILE A 25 -7.36 2.52 9.09
N PHE A 26 -7.51 2.05 7.86
CA PHE A 26 -8.79 1.57 7.36
C PHE A 26 -8.63 0.35 6.44
N ASP A 27 -9.71 -0.39 6.28
CA ASP A 27 -9.83 -1.49 5.33
C ASP A 27 -11.05 -1.33 4.40
N ARG A 28 -11.81 -0.25 4.56
CA ARG A 28 -12.98 0.05 3.74
C ARG A 28 -13.17 1.54 3.58
N LEU A 29 -13.73 1.89 2.44
CA LEU A 29 -14.11 3.25 2.11
C LEU A 29 -15.57 3.28 1.70
N PHE A 30 -16.24 4.41 1.95
CA PHE A 30 -17.64 4.60 1.62
C PHE A 30 -17.77 5.67 0.55
N ALA A 31 -18.69 5.45 -0.39
CA ALA A 31 -19.00 6.42 -1.42
C ALA A 31 -20.51 6.49 -1.64
N THR A 32 -21.02 7.67 -1.89
CA THR A 32 -22.45 7.89 -2.14
C THR A 32 -22.83 7.65 -3.60
N SER A 33 -21.85 7.58 -4.48
CA SER A 33 -22.04 7.29 -5.91
C SER A 33 -20.77 6.73 -6.51
N PHE A 34 -20.91 5.99 -7.60
CA PHE A 34 -19.80 5.45 -8.38
C PHE A 34 -19.94 5.90 -9.83
N PRO A 35 -18.83 6.13 -10.55
CA PRO A 35 -17.45 5.98 -10.08
C PRO A 35 -17.11 6.97 -8.97
N ALA A 36 -16.30 6.53 -8.02
CA ALA A 36 -15.85 7.33 -6.90
C ALA A 36 -14.36 7.61 -7.03
N VAL A 37 -13.96 8.84 -6.74
CA VAL A 37 -12.55 9.23 -6.72
C VAL A 37 -12.13 9.47 -5.27
N HIS A 38 -11.10 8.74 -4.83
CA HIS A 38 -10.50 8.92 -3.52
C HIS A 38 -9.24 9.75 -3.68
N ARG A 39 -9.16 10.89 -3.00
CA ARG A 39 -8.12 11.87 -3.26
C ARG A 39 -6.74 11.39 -2.86
N GLU A 40 -6.61 10.76 -1.70
CA GLU A 40 -5.30 10.37 -1.20
C GLU A 40 -5.43 9.24 -0.18
N LEU A 41 -4.59 8.23 -0.32
CA LEU A 41 -4.38 7.22 0.71
C LEU A 41 -2.91 6.82 0.74
N TYR A 42 -2.50 6.29 1.87
CA TYR A 42 -1.15 5.80 2.10
C TYR A 42 -1.18 4.30 2.29
N LEU A 43 -0.30 3.61 1.57
CA LEU A 43 0.04 2.22 1.87
C LEU A 43 1.35 2.24 2.65
N VAL A 44 1.30 1.83 3.90
CA VAL A 44 2.46 1.81 4.78
C VAL A 44 2.98 0.39 4.86
N THR A 45 4.24 0.19 4.52
CA THR A 45 4.89 -1.12 4.57
C THR A 45 6.12 -1.07 5.46
N CYS A 46 6.42 -2.19 6.11
CA CYS A 46 7.62 -2.35 6.92
C CYS A 46 8.35 -3.60 6.48
N LEU A 47 9.59 -3.43 6.04
CA LEU A 47 10.44 -4.50 5.58
C LEU A 47 11.55 -4.74 6.58
N GLU A 48 11.86 -6.02 6.83
CA GLU A 48 13.02 -6.42 7.62
C GLU A 48 13.99 -7.16 6.70
N THR A 49 15.24 -6.72 6.68
CA THR A 49 16.25 -7.33 5.84
C THR A 49 16.88 -8.53 6.54
N GLU A 50 17.42 -9.44 5.73
CA GLU A 50 18.18 -10.60 6.20
C GLU A 50 19.63 -10.45 5.76
N ALA A 51 20.52 -11.26 6.33
CA ALA A 51 21.95 -11.19 6.00
C ALA A 51 22.22 -11.39 4.50
N ALA A 52 21.43 -12.25 3.85
CA ALA A 52 21.56 -12.50 2.40
C ALA A 52 21.19 -11.29 1.54
N ASP A 53 20.49 -10.32 2.10
CA ASP A 53 20.04 -9.12 1.36
C ASP A 53 21.07 -8.00 1.36
N GLU A 54 22.12 -8.11 2.16
CA GLU A 54 23.08 -7.02 2.34
C GLU A 54 23.76 -6.64 1.03
N GLY A 55 23.84 -5.34 0.79
CA GLY A 55 24.52 -4.79 -0.38
C GLY A 55 23.81 -5.00 -1.71
N GLU A 56 22.62 -5.58 -1.71
CA GLU A 56 21.86 -5.86 -2.92
C GLU A 56 20.80 -4.79 -3.19
N THR A 57 20.36 -4.75 -4.42
CA THR A 57 19.22 -3.92 -4.84
C THR A 57 18.02 -4.81 -5.07
N HIS A 58 16.90 -4.44 -4.48
CA HIS A 58 15.66 -5.19 -4.57
C HIS A 58 14.56 -4.35 -5.22
N GLU A 59 13.64 -5.01 -5.92
CA GLU A 59 12.48 -4.34 -6.50
C GLU A 59 11.28 -4.49 -5.56
N VAL A 60 10.61 -3.37 -5.32
CA VAL A 60 9.31 -3.33 -4.64
C VAL A 60 8.27 -2.91 -5.69
N HIS A 61 7.26 -3.74 -5.88
CA HIS A 61 6.19 -3.51 -6.83
C HIS A 61 4.86 -3.58 -6.11
N VAL A 62 4.07 -2.51 -6.21
CA VAL A 62 2.72 -2.45 -5.64
C VAL A 62 1.73 -2.28 -6.77
N GLN A 63 0.72 -3.13 -6.79
CA GLN A 63 -0.33 -3.12 -7.80
C GLN A 63 -1.69 -3.11 -7.10
N LEU A 64 -2.55 -2.17 -7.51
CA LEU A 64 -3.94 -2.15 -7.05
C LEU A 64 -4.81 -2.78 -8.12
N ILE A 65 -5.53 -3.82 -7.77
CA ILE A 65 -6.43 -4.53 -8.70
C ILE A 65 -7.86 -4.53 -8.18
N ASN A 66 -8.81 -4.63 -9.12
CA ASN A 66 -10.22 -4.81 -8.79
C ASN A 66 -10.56 -6.31 -8.66
N SER A 67 -11.83 -6.63 -8.43
CA SER A 67 -12.30 -8.01 -8.27
C SER A 67 -12.17 -8.86 -9.53
N ASP A 68 -12.04 -8.22 -10.70
CA ASP A 68 -11.83 -8.91 -11.98
C ASP A 68 -10.35 -9.12 -12.29
N GLY A 69 -9.47 -8.69 -11.41
CA GLY A 69 -8.03 -8.79 -11.58
C GLY A 69 -7.43 -7.70 -12.46
N GLN A 70 -8.19 -6.67 -12.81
CA GLN A 70 -7.70 -5.56 -13.61
C GLN A 70 -6.95 -4.55 -12.74
N ALA A 71 -5.80 -4.10 -13.22
CA ALA A 71 -4.98 -3.14 -12.48
C ALA A 71 -5.54 -1.72 -12.64
N LEU A 72 -5.74 -1.04 -11.51
CA LEU A 72 -6.10 0.37 -11.48
C LEU A 72 -4.85 1.23 -11.50
N THR A 73 -3.83 0.80 -10.79
CA THR A 73 -2.56 1.51 -10.72
C THR A 73 -1.43 0.53 -10.41
N ASP A 74 -0.22 0.96 -10.72
CA ASP A 74 0.97 0.14 -10.64
C ASP A 74 2.13 1.05 -10.23
N LEU A 75 2.85 0.67 -9.20
CA LEU A 75 3.95 1.46 -8.66
C LEU A 75 5.16 0.55 -8.48
N ARG A 76 6.28 0.91 -9.13
CA ARG A 76 7.54 0.16 -9.00
C ARG A 76 8.62 1.05 -8.46
N GLY A 77 9.45 0.50 -7.62
CA GLY A 77 10.61 1.19 -7.09
C GLY A 77 11.73 0.22 -6.77
N GLN A 78 12.91 0.76 -6.64
CA GLN A 78 14.08 -0.02 -6.24
C GLN A 78 14.54 0.40 -4.86
N LEU A 79 15.02 -0.57 -4.11
CA LEU A 79 15.50 -0.40 -2.76
C LEU A 79 16.93 -0.93 -2.68
N SER A 80 17.88 -0.03 -2.46
CA SER A 80 19.29 -0.40 -2.28
C SER A 80 19.57 -0.60 -0.80
N LEU A 81 20.01 -1.78 -0.43
CA LEU A 81 20.27 -2.13 0.95
C LEU A 81 21.74 -1.94 1.29
N GLY A 82 21.98 -1.36 2.46
CA GLY A 82 23.31 -1.27 3.03
C GLY A 82 23.72 -2.55 3.73
N GLN A 83 24.76 -2.47 4.53
CA GLN A 83 25.24 -3.58 5.33
C GLN A 83 24.50 -3.62 6.68
N GLY A 84 24.38 -4.80 7.23
CA GLY A 84 23.71 -5.01 8.50
C GLY A 84 22.21 -5.19 8.35
N LYS A 85 21.62 -5.67 9.42
CA LYS A 85 20.17 -5.90 9.49
C LYS A 85 19.45 -4.56 9.62
N GLN A 86 18.45 -4.34 8.78
CA GLN A 86 17.70 -3.09 8.72
C GLN A 86 16.21 -3.34 8.82
N ILE A 87 15.52 -2.37 9.42
CA ILE A 87 14.06 -2.28 9.37
C ILE A 87 13.74 -1.04 8.57
N ILE A 88 13.02 -1.21 7.46
CA ILE A 88 12.76 -0.15 6.49
C ILE A 88 11.27 0.08 6.40
N ASN A 89 10.86 1.30 6.75
CA ASN A 89 9.48 1.74 6.60
C ASN A 89 9.34 2.49 5.29
N GLN A 90 8.32 2.13 4.50
CA GLN A 90 8.03 2.80 3.24
C GLN A 90 6.62 3.35 3.25
N LEU A 91 6.47 4.57 2.76
CA LEU A 91 5.19 5.24 2.62
C LEU A 91 4.90 5.38 1.12
N HIS A 92 3.89 4.66 0.65
CA HIS A 92 3.46 4.74 -0.74
C HIS A 92 2.20 5.58 -0.81
N VAL A 93 2.26 6.71 -1.52
CA VAL A 93 1.13 7.63 -1.63
C VAL A 93 0.41 7.40 -2.94
N PHE A 94 -0.89 7.18 -2.87
CA PHE A 94 -1.75 7.05 -4.03
C PHE A 94 -2.72 8.21 -4.06
N GLN A 95 -2.78 8.91 -5.18
CA GLN A 95 -3.63 10.08 -5.35
C GLN A 95 -4.63 9.86 -6.46
N ASP A 96 -5.83 10.41 -6.27
CA ASP A 96 -6.89 10.42 -7.27
C ASP A 96 -7.23 9.03 -7.80
N LEU A 97 -7.34 8.07 -6.90
CA LEU A 97 -7.73 6.71 -7.25
C LEU A 97 -9.21 6.67 -7.64
N ARG A 98 -9.48 6.15 -8.84
CA ARG A 98 -10.84 6.04 -9.36
C ARG A 98 -11.33 4.61 -9.21
N PHE A 99 -12.41 4.45 -8.46
CA PHE A 99 -13.07 3.17 -8.25
C PHE A 99 -14.38 3.17 -9.03
N GLU A 100 -14.48 2.31 -10.03
CA GLU A 100 -15.65 2.28 -10.91
C GLU A 100 -16.89 1.71 -10.23
N ASN A 101 -16.70 0.74 -9.35
CA ASN A 101 -17.78 0.00 -8.70
C ASN A 101 -17.50 -0.22 -7.22
N ALA A 102 -18.56 -0.42 -6.45
CA ALA A 102 -18.45 -0.96 -5.11
C ALA A 102 -17.92 -2.40 -5.18
N GLY A 103 -17.31 -2.87 -4.10
CA GLY A 103 -16.82 -4.23 -4.00
C GLY A 103 -15.39 -4.32 -3.52
N GLY A 104 -14.78 -5.47 -3.73
CA GLY A 104 -13.45 -5.77 -3.25
C GLY A 104 -12.35 -5.33 -4.20
N TYR A 105 -11.33 -4.75 -3.61
CA TYR A 105 -10.08 -4.38 -4.27
C TYR A 105 -8.94 -4.91 -3.42
N GLN A 106 -7.75 -5.04 -4.01
CA GLN A 106 -6.60 -5.42 -3.20
C GLN A 106 -5.32 -4.79 -3.74
N PHE A 107 -4.46 -4.42 -2.81
CA PHE A 107 -3.11 -4.01 -3.09
C PHE A 107 -2.22 -5.24 -2.98
N ASN A 108 -1.60 -5.63 -4.08
CA ASN A 108 -0.63 -6.71 -4.11
C ASN A 108 0.77 -6.13 -4.02
N ILE A 109 1.54 -6.61 -3.04
CA ILE A 109 2.90 -6.16 -2.80
C ILE A 109 3.85 -7.29 -3.19
N PHE A 110 4.69 -7.00 -4.19
CA PHE A 110 5.67 -7.95 -4.69
C PHE A 110 7.07 -7.49 -4.28
N LEU A 111 7.86 -8.43 -3.80
CA LEU A 111 9.27 -8.22 -3.53
C LEU A 111 10.06 -9.10 -4.50
N ASP A 112 10.87 -8.48 -5.35
CA ASP A 112 11.65 -9.17 -6.40
C ASP A 112 10.78 -10.10 -7.25
N GLY A 113 9.60 -9.62 -7.62
CA GLY A 113 8.67 -10.37 -8.47
C GLY A 113 7.84 -11.43 -7.77
N GLN A 114 8.02 -11.63 -6.47
CA GLN A 114 7.24 -12.59 -5.69
C GLN A 114 6.23 -11.88 -4.81
N LEU A 115 4.99 -12.37 -4.81
CA LEU A 115 3.94 -11.82 -3.98
C LEU A 115 4.26 -12.02 -2.50
N ALA A 116 4.45 -10.92 -1.78
CA ALA A 116 4.70 -10.92 -0.35
C ALA A 116 3.43 -10.81 0.48
N LYS A 117 2.48 -9.97 0.03
CA LYS A 117 1.23 -9.75 0.75
C LYS A 117 0.20 -9.11 -0.16
N SER A 118 -1.06 -9.44 0.09
CA SER A 118 -2.23 -8.74 -0.46
C SER A 118 -2.95 -8.03 0.68
N VAL A 119 -3.20 -6.73 0.51
CA VAL A 119 -3.95 -5.91 1.46
C VAL A 119 -5.31 -5.63 0.85
N GLU A 120 -6.36 -6.08 1.52
CA GLU A 120 -7.72 -5.93 1.00
C GLU A 120 -8.29 -4.56 1.32
N LEU A 121 -9.07 -4.04 0.37
CA LEU A 121 -9.81 -2.79 0.49
C LEU A 121 -11.22 -3.01 -0.03
N GLU A 122 -12.22 -2.67 0.79
CA GLU A 122 -13.63 -2.77 0.40
C GLU A 122 -14.18 -1.39 0.12
N LEU A 123 -14.80 -1.20 -1.05
CA LEU A 123 -15.56 0.00 -1.41
C LEU A 123 -17.04 -0.30 -1.22
N GLN A 124 -17.68 0.44 -0.33
CA GLN A 124 -19.09 0.25 -0.01
C GLN A 124 -19.91 1.46 -0.42
N PHE A 125 -21.09 1.17 -0.97
CA PHE A 125 -22.07 2.20 -1.27
C PHE A 125 -22.75 2.64 0.03
N LEU A 126 -22.75 3.94 0.27
CA LEU A 126 -23.45 4.55 1.40
C LEU A 126 -24.51 5.49 0.84
N PRO A 127 -25.81 5.16 0.98
CA PRO A 127 -26.85 6.04 0.47
C PRO A 127 -26.79 7.42 1.10
N GLN A 128 -26.95 8.42 0.26
CA GLN A 128 -27.01 9.80 0.72
C GLN A 128 -28.31 10.00 1.50
N GLN A 129 -28.17 10.46 2.73
CA GLN A 129 -29.33 10.79 3.55
C GLN A 129 -29.79 12.20 3.16
N GLY A 130 -30.97 12.24 2.55
CA GLY A 130 -31.58 13.47 2.08
C GLY A 130 -32.37 14.17 3.18
#